data_47b1e35712e91847fa12f6bf5a3e14c0
#
_entry.id   47b1e35712e91847fa12f6bf5a3e14c0
#
_cell.length_a   1.000
_cell.length_b   1.000
_cell.length_c   1.000
_cell.angle_alpha   90.00
_cell.angle_beta   90.00
_cell.angle_gamma   90.00
#
_symmetry.space_group_name_H-M   'P 1'
#
loop_
_entity.id
_entity.type
_entity.pdbx_description
1 polymer ?
#
loop_
_entity_poly.entity_id
_entity_poly.type
_entity_poly.pdbx_seq_one_letter_code
_entity_poly.pdbx_strand_id
1 'polypeptide(L)'
;KSTSLAAMVDHRNQNSYGHIITIEDPVEFVHPHKNCIVTQREVGLDTEDWEAALKNTLRQAPDVILMGEIRDRETMDYAIAFAETGHLCLATLHANSANQAIDRIINFFPEDRRQQLLMDLSLNLRAMVSQRLLPMKDRKGRVPAVEVMLNSPLIADLVFKGNVPEIKD
;
A
#
# COMPACT_ATOMS: atom_id res chain seq x y z
N LYS A 1 -9.69 -5.49 -2.83
CA LYS A 1 -8.58 -4.67 -2.30
C LYS A 1 -9.12 -3.47 -1.54
N SER A 2 -9.90 -2.60 -2.17
CA SER A 2 -10.47 -1.38 -1.57
C SER A 2 -11.25 -1.67 -0.27
N THR A 3 -12.10 -2.69 -0.27
CA THR A 3 -12.83 -3.13 0.94
C THR A 3 -11.89 -3.50 2.10
N SER A 4 -10.78 -4.18 1.82
CA SER A 4 -9.81 -4.57 2.86
C SER A 4 -9.04 -3.37 3.38
N LEU A 5 -8.65 -2.43 2.50
CA LEU A 5 -8.04 -1.17 2.92
C LEU A 5 -9.00 -0.32 3.73
N ALA A 6 -10.26 -0.21 3.29
CA ALA A 6 -11.29 0.51 4.04
C ALA A 6 -11.47 -0.06 5.45
N ALA A 7 -11.45 -1.40 5.60
CA ALA A 7 -11.50 -2.05 6.90
C ALA A 7 -10.26 -1.75 7.77
N MET A 8 -9.07 -1.70 7.19
CA MET A 8 -7.84 -1.33 7.92
C MET A 8 -7.86 0.13 8.37
N VAL A 9 -8.31 1.04 7.50
CA VAL A 9 -8.50 2.46 7.84
C VAL A 9 -9.52 2.61 8.96
N ASP A 10 -10.67 1.93 8.85
CA ASP A 10 -11.71 2.00 9.87
C ASP A 10 -11.25 1.42 11.21
N HIS A 11 -10.51 0.30 11.20
CA HIS A 11 -9.90 -0.26 12.40
C HIS A 11 -8.94 0.74 13.06
N ARG A 12 -8.07 1.39 12.30
CA ARG A 12 -7.17 2.42 12.80
C ARG A 12 -7.94 3.61 13.37
N ASN A 13 -8.97 4.07 12.67
CA ASN A 13 -9.82 5.19 13.05
C ASN A 13 -10.59 4.94 14.34
N GLN A 14 -10.93 3.68 14.65
CA GLN A 14 -11.62 3.31 15.89
C GLN A 14 -10.67 3.11 17.09
N ASN A 15 -9.45 2.63 16.85
CA ASN A 15 -8.58 2.12 17.92
C ASN A 15 -7.34 2.99 18.18
N SER A 16 -7.18 4.08 17.44
CA SER A 16 -6.02 4.98 17.59
C SER A 16 -6.43 6.43 17.37
N TYR A 17 -5.61 7.34 17.84
CA TYR A 17 -5.76 8.78 17.57
C TYR A 17 -4.77 9.22 16.50
N GLY A 18 -5.08 10.30 15.80
CA GLY A 18 -4.19 10.90 14.82
C GLY A 18 -4.90 11.35 13.55
N HIS A 19 -4.13 11.56 12.49
CA HIS A 19 -4.60 12.05 11.20
C HIS A 19 -4.35 10.99 10.12
N ILE A 20 -5.41 10.57 9.45
CA ILE A 20 -5.37 9.67 8.31
C ILE A 20 -5.65 10.48 7.05
N ILE A 21 -4.76 10.43 6.08
CA ILE A 21 -4.98 11.04 4.76
C ILE A 21 -5.13 9.92 3.74
N THR A 22 -6.17 10.00 2.90
CA THR A 22 -6.31 9.12 1.75
C THR A 22 -6.26 9.90 0.45
N ILE A 23 -5.63 9.32 -0.56
CA ILE A 23 -5.58 9.84 -1.93
C ILE A 23 -6.05 8.70 -2.83
N GLU A 24 -7.17 8.88 -3.49
CA GLU A 24 -7.89 7.82 -4.20
C GLU A 24 -8.37 8.30 -5.57
N ASP A 25 -8.65 7.36 -6.46
CA ASP A 25 -9.14 7.63 -7.82
C ASP A 25 -10.05 6.49 -8.32
N PRO A 26 -11.35 6.55 -8.00
CA PRO A 26 -12.06 7.48 -7.11
C PRO A 26 -12.09 7.03 -5.64
N VAL A 27 -12.69 7.84 -4.76
CA VAL A 27 -13.04 7.45 -3.38
C VAL A 27 -14.19 6.46 -3.40
N GLU A 28 -13.92 5.20 -3.00
CA GLU A 28 -14.95 4.14 -2.97
C GLU A 28 -15.70 4.07 -1.62
N PHE A 29 -15.05 4.43 -0.53
CA PHE A 29 -15.61 4.37 0.83
C PHE A 29 -15.40 5.68 1.55
N VAL A 30 -16.46 6.27 2.08
CA VAL A 30 -16.37 7.47 2.92
C VAL A 30 -16.14 7.06 4.36
N HIS A 31 -15.13 7.62 4.99
CA HIS A 31 -14.76 7.36 6.38
C HIS A 31 -15.18 8.54 7.27
N PRO A 32 -16.15 8.36 8.19
CA PRO A 32 -16.44 9.39 9.18
C PRO A 32 -15.28 9.55 10.16
N HIS A 33 -15.11 10.74 10.70
CA HIS A 33 -14.21 10.94 11.83
C HIS A 33 -14.70 10.15 13.04
N LYS A 34 -13.79 9.41 13.67
CA LYS A 34 -14.02 8.70 14.95
C LYS A 34 -12.98 9.18 15.94
N ASN A 35 -11.97 8.37 16.24
CA ASN A 35 -10.83 8.79 17.05
C ASN A 35 -9.75 9.51 16.23
N CYS A 36 -9.74 9.30 14.92
CA CYS A 36 -8.85 9.99 13.99
C CYS A 36 -9.60 11.08 13.21
N ILE A 37 -8.86 12.10 12.79
CA ILE A 37 -9.28 12.98 11.70
C ILE A 37 -8.99 12.21 10.40
N VAL A 38 -9.97 12.11 9.50
CA VAL A 38 -9.79 11.46 8.20
C VAL A 38 -10.01 12.48 7.10
N THR A 39 -8.96 12.76 6.34
CA THR A 39 -9.00 13.63 5.17
C THR A 39 -8.90 12.77 3.92
N GLN A 40 -9.96 12.75 3.11
CA GLN A 40 -10.00 12.00 1.85
C GLN A 40 -9.91 12.97 0.68
N ARG A 41 -9.09 12.62 -0.30
CA ARG A 41 -8.90 13.39 -1.53
C ARG A 41 -9.11 12.50 -2.74
N GLU A 42 -9.99 12.91 -3.62
CA GLU A 42 -10.22 12.28 -4.91
C GLU A 42 -9.44 13.01 -6.00
N VAL A 43 -8.67 12.26 -6.78
CA VAL A 43 -7.92 12.80 -7.93
C VAL A 43 -8.90 13.19 -9.02
N GLY A 44 -8.71 14.39 -9.56
CA GLY A 44 -9.61 14.99 -10.55
C GLY A 44 -10.81 15.74 -9.97
N LEU A 45 -11.05 15.64 -8.65
CA LEU A 45 -12.12 16.37 -7.94
C LEU A 45 -11.55 17.31 -6.88
N ASP A 46 -10.81 16.79 -5.91
CA ASP A 46 -10.22 17.52 -4.78
C ASP A 46 -8.77 17.93 -5.03
N THR A 47 -8.14 17.33 -6.02
CA THR A 47 -6.76 17.62 -6.46
C THR A 47 -6.63 17.37 -7.97
N GLU A 48 -5.80 18.17 -8.63
CA GLU A 48 -5.64 18.08 -10.08
C GLU A 48 -5.09 16.71 -10.51
N ASP A 49 -4.07 16.24 -9.81
CA ASP A 49 -3.39 14.97 -10.11
C ASP A 49 -2.77 14.34 -8.86
N TRP A 50 -2.14 13.18 -9.06
CA TRP A 50 -1.45 12.43 -8.01
C TRP A 50 -0.25 13.19 -7.45
N GLU A 51 0.55 13.84 -8.29
CA GLU A 51 1.73 14.57 -7.88
C GLU A 51 1.36 15.72 -6.93
N ALA A 52 0.39 16.54 -7.31
CA ALA A 52 -0.10 17.65 -6.50
C ALA A 52 -0.63 17.18 -5.14
N ALA A 53 -1.39 16.07 -5.11
CA ALA A 53 -1.89 15.48 -3.89
C ALA A 53 -0.77 14.99 -2.98
N LEU A 54 0.16 14.18 -3.50
CA LEU A 54 1.21 13.52 -2.75
C LEU A 54 2.24 14.52 -2.21
N LYS A 55 2.65 15.49 -3.03
CA LYS A 55 3.64 16.51 -2.68
C LYS A 55 3.29 17.32 -1.42
N ASN A 56 2.01 17.57 -1.19
CA ASN A 56 1.54 18.35 -0.05
C ASN A 56 1.11 17.52 1.14
N THR A 57 1.09 16.19 1.02
CA THR A 57 0.58 15.29 2.07
C THR A 57 1.40 15.39 3.35
N LEU A 58 2.72 15.34 3.28
CA LEU A 58 3.59 15.42 4.47
C LEU A 58 3.44 16.72 5.27
N ARG A 59 3.07 17.82 4.60
CA ARG A 59 2.86 19.12 5.27
C ARG A 59 1.62 19.17 6.14
N GLN A 60 0.76 18.18 6.05
CA GLN A 60 -0.49 18.09 6.81
C GLN A 60 -0.33 17.24 8.08
N ALA A 61 0.90 16.83 8.43
CA ALA A 61 1.24 16.03 9.59
C ALA A 61 0.35 14.76 9.73
N PRO A 62 0.29 13.88 8.71
CA PRO A 62 -0.45 12.63 8.80
C PRO A 62 0.28 11.62 9.68
N ASP A 63 -0.45 10.72 10.32
CA ASP A 63 0.11 9.51 10.94
C ASP A 63 0.01 8.32 10.00
N VAL A 64 -1.04 8.30 9.18
CA VAL A 64 -1.30 7.25 8.19
C VAL A 64 -1.63 7.89 6.85
N ILE A 65 -1.01 7.39 5.80
CA ILE A 65 -1.24 7.81 4.41
C ILE A 65 -1.75 6.59 3.64
N LEU A 66 -2.92 6.71 3.02
CA LEU A 66 -3.42 5.70 2.10
C LEU A 66 -3.31 6.23 0.67
N MET A 67 -2.60 5.48 -0.15
CA MET A 67 -2.56 5.68 -1.60
C MET A 67 -3.47 4.64 -2.25
N GLY A 68 -4.50 5.06 -2.97
CA GLY A 68 -5.48 4.18 -3.60
C GLY A 68 -4.82 3.07 -4.40
N GLU A 69 -3.87 3.44 -5.26
CA GLU A 69 -3.00 2.48 -5.95
C GLU A 69 -1.61 3.03 -6.28
N ILE A 70 -0.64 2.14 -6.36
CA ILE A 70 0.69 2.38 -6.95
C ILE A 70 0.63 1.96 -8.41
N ARG A 71 0.81 2.91 -9.32
CA ARG A 71 0.68 2.73 -10.78
C ARG A 71 2.01 2.65 -11.50
N ASP A 72 2.99 3.39 -10.99
CA ASP A 72 4.25 3.67 -11.65
C ASP A 72 5.37 3.95 -10.65
N ARG A 73 6.52 4.31 -11.18
CA ARG A 73 7.70 4.65 -10.39
C ARG A 73 7.44 5.84 -9.48
N GLU A 74 6.81 6.90 -9.97
CA GLU A 74 6.63 8.14 -9.22
C GLU A 74 5.78 7.90 -7.98
N THR A 75 4.64 7.23 -8.12
CA THR A 75 3.78 6.87 -6.98
C THR A 75 4.49 5.93 -6.00
N MET A 76 5.39 5.05 -6.48
CA MET A 76 6.20 4.19 -5.62
C MET A 76 7.28 4.98 -4.88
N ASP A 77 7.96 5.92 -5.52
CA ASP A 77 8.95 6.80 -4.89
C ASP A 77 8.31 7.61 -3.73
N TYR A 78 7.07 8.10 -3.90
CA TYR A 78 6.33 8.75 -2.80
C TYR A 78 5.99 7.78 -1.67
N ALA A 79 5.53 6.55 -1.97
CA ALA A 79 5.23 5.57 -0.94
C ALA A 79 6.45 5.22 -0.08
N ILE A 80 7.62 5.09 -0.71
CA ILE A 80 8.90 4.86 -0.03
C ILE A 80 9.24 6.08 0.84
N ALA A 81 9.20 7.30 0.30
CA ALA A 81 9.51 8.52 1.02
C ALA A 81 8.61 8.72 2.26
N PHE A 82 7.32 8.37 2.17
CA PHE A 82 6.41 8.40 3.31
C PHE A 82 6.82 7.39 4.39
N ALA A 83 7.18 6.17 3.99
CA ALA A 83 7.62 5.15 4.92
C ALA A 83 8.96 5.51 5.60
N GLU A 84 9.93 6.04 4.86
CA GLU A 84 11.23 6.50 5.36
C GLU A 84 11.12 7.63 6.37
N THR A 85 10.12 8.50 6.20
CA THR A 85 9.85 9.60 7.13
C THR A 85 8.98 9.19 8.32
N GLY A 86 8.73 7.89 8.50
CA GLY A 86 8.11 7.32 9.69
C GLY A 86 6.60 7.18 9.64
N HIS A 87 5.96 7.47 8.49
CA HIS A 87 4.52 7.36 8.33
C HIS A 87 4.11 5.91 7.95
N LEU A 88 2.95 5.46 8.43
CA LEU A 88 2.37 4.23 7.94
C LEU A 88 1.75 4.49 6.56
N CYS A 89 2.40 4.00 5.51
CA CYS A 89 1.88 4.06 4.15
C CYS A 89 1.13 2.78 3.80
N LEU A 90 -0.15 2.90 3.45
CA LEU A 90 -1.00 1.83 2.94
C LEU A 90 -1.25 2.08 1.45
N ALA A 91 -1.10 1.04 0.62
CA ALA A 91 -1.34 1.19 -0.81
C ALA A 91 -1.87 -0.10 -1.43
N THR A 92 -2.50 -0.01 -2.61
CA THR A 92 -2.80 -1.20 -3.40
C THR A 92 -1.87 -1.33 -4.60
N LEU A 93 -1.72 -2.57 -5.05
CA LEU A 93 -1.03 -2.93 -6.26
C LEU A 93 -1.85 -3.98 -7.04
N HIS A 94 -1.76 -3.97 -8.35
CA HIS A 94 -2.39 -5.00 -9.18
C HIS A 94 -1.45 -6.20 -9.34
N ALA A 95 -1.44 -7.09 -8.34
CA ALA A 95 -0.72 -8.35 -8.35
C ALA A 95 -1.54 -9.46 -7.68
N ASN A 96 -1.21 -10.71 -7.95
CA ASN A 96 -1.95 -11.87 -7.46
C ASN A 96 -1.25 -12.60 -6.31
N SER A 97 0.00 -12.23 -6.00
CA SER A 97 0.80 -12.76 -4.90
C SER A 97 1.84 -11.74 -4.46
N ALA A 98 2.47 -11.94 -3.30
CA ALA A 98 3.54 -11.08 -2.80
C ALA A 98 4.73 -11.04 -3.76
N ASN A 99 5.16 -12.20 -4.29
CA ASN A 99 6.26 -12.26 -5.27
C ASN A 99 5.96 -11.43 -6.52
N GLN A 100 4.76 -11.61 -7.12
CA GLN A 100 4.36 -10.83 -8.28
C GLN A 100 4.26 -9.32 -7.98
N ALA A 101 3.90 -8.95 -6.75
CA ALA A 101 3.88 -7.56 -6.33
C ALA A 101 5.29 -6.97 -6.31
N ILE A 102 6.26 -7.68 -5.73
CA ILE A 102 7.66 -7.25 -5.70
C ILE A 102 8.24 -7.16 -7.11
N ASP A 103 8.03 -8.18 -7.96
CA ASP A 103 8.47 -8.16 -9.36
C ASP A 103 7.88 -6.96 -10.12
N ARG A 104 6.60 -6.66 -9.90
CA ARG A 104 5.94 -5.51 -10.52
C ARG A 104 6.56 -4.19 -10.07
N ILE A 105 6.84 -4.04 -8.77
CA ILE A 105 7.50 -2.85 -8.22
C ILE A 105 8.89 -2.70 -8.83
N ILE A 106 9.68 -3.76 -8.91
CA ILE A 106 11.02 -3.75 -9.53
C ILE A 106 10.93 -3.28 -10.99
N ASN A 107 9.89 -3.70 -11.73
CA ASN A 107 9.72 -3.35 -13.13
C ASN A 107 9.29 -1.88 -13.36
N PHE A 108 8.86 -1.15 -12.36
CA PHE A 108 8.65 0.30 -12.45
C PHE A 108 9.97 1.07 -12.55
N PHE A 109 11.07 0.48 -12.10
CA PHE A 109 12.36 1.15 -12.00
C PHE A 109 13.34 0.69 -13.08
N PRO A 110 14.15 1.62 -13.62
CA PRO A 110 15.23 1.28 -14.52
C PRO A 110 16.31 0.49 -13.76
N GLU A 111 17.12 -0.26 -14.48
CA GLU A 111 18.05 -1.25 -13.93
C GLU A 111 19.04 -0.65 -12.92
N ASP A 112 19.54 0.55 -13.20
CA ASP A 112 20.48 1.30 -12.35
C ASP A 112 19.89 1.74 -10.99
N ARG A 113 18.56 1.74 -10.84
CA ARG A 113 17.86 2.12 -9.61
C ARG A 113 17.33 0.93 -8.81
N ARG A 114 17.36 -0.26 -9.37
CA ARG A 114 16.74 -1.46 -8.75
C ARG A 114 17.42 -1.86 -7.45
N GLN A 115 18.74 -1.73 -7.35
CA GLN A 115 19.44 -2.09 -6.13
C GLN A 115 19.07 -1.18 -4.95
N GLN A 116 18.96 0.13 -5.20
CA GLN A 116 18.48 1.08 -4.20
C GLN A 116 17.04 0.76 -3.80
N LEU A 117 16.16 0.53 -4.76
CA LEU A 117 14.78 0.13 -4.50
C LEU A 117 14.68 -1.10 -3.60
N LEU A 118 15.45 -2.16 -3.88
CA LEU A 118 15.45 -3.38 -3.07
C LEU A 118 15.92 -3.11 -1.63
N MET A 119 16.91 -2.26 -1.47
CA MET A 119 17.37 -1.80 -0.15
C MET A 119 16.23 -1.07 0.59
N ASP A 120 15.59 -0.11 -0.06
CA ASP A 120 14.50 0.69 0.53
C ASP A 120 13.31 -0.19 0.92
N LEU A 121 12.93 -1.14 0.06
CA LEU A 121 11.89 -2.12 0.35
C LEU A 121 12.27 -3.03 1.53
N SER A 122 13.50 -3.53 1.57
CA SER A 122 13.95 -4.41 2.65
C SER A 122 13.86 -3.76 4.03
N LEU A 123 14.07 -2.45 4.10
CA LEU A 123 14.04 -1.67 5.35
C LEU A 123 12.63 -1.19 5.73
N ASN A 124 11.84 -0.77 4.75
CA ASN A 124 10.61 -0.03 4.99
C ASN A 124 9.33 -0.87 4.82
N LEU A 125 9.36 -1.94 4.02
CA LEU A 125 8.21 -2.82 3.86
C LEU A 125 7.83 -3.44 5.21
N ARG A 126 6.53 -3.50 5.50
CA ARG A 126 6.01 -4.14 6.72
C ARG A 126 5.27 -5.43 6.40
N ALA A 127 4.39 -5.39 5.43
CA ALA A 127 3.62 -6.54 5.02
C ALA A 127 3.10 -6.40 3.59
N MET A 128 2.83 -7.53 2.95
CA MET A 128 2.03 -7.62 1.73
C MET A 128 0.87 -8.56 1.97
N VAL A 129 -0.33 -8.12 1.58
CA VAL A 129 -1.55 -8.91 1.68
C VAL A 129 -2.10 -9.11 0.27
N SER A 130 -2.08 -10.35 -0.19
CA SER A 130 -2.61 -10.73 -1.50
C SER A 130 -3.96 -11.41 -1.34
N GLN A 131 -4.89 -11.16 -2.25
CA GLN A 131 -6.24 -11.70 -2.19
C GLN A 131 -6.69 -12.22 -3.56
N ARG A 132 -7.33 -13.39 -3.54
CA ARG A 132 -8.04 -13.96 -4.69
C ARG A 132 -9.45 -14.34 -4.28
N LEU A 133 -10.44 -14.02 -5.13
CA LEU A 133 -11.81 -14.43 -4.90
C LEU A 133 -12.06 -15.80 -5.54
N LEU A 134 -12.38 -16.78 -4.71
CA LEU A 134 -12.71 -18.14 -5.13
C LEU A 134 -14.23 -18.37 -5.08
N PRO A 135 -14.83 -19.13 -6.03
CA PRO A 135 -16.22 -19.54 -5.93
C PRO A 135 -16.45 -20.39 -4.68
N MET A 136 -17.56 -20.17 -3.99
CA MET A 136 -18.00 -21.05 -2.91
C MET A 136 -18.47 -22.40 -3.46
N LYS A 137 -18.14 -23.50 -2.75
CA LYS A 137 -18.46 -24.85 -3.20
C LYS A 137 -19.96 -25.13 -3.20
N ASP A 138 -20.67 -24.70 -2.16
CA ASP A 138 -22.04 -25.17 -1.88
C ASP A 138 -23.10 -24.07 -2.01
N ARG A 139 -22.75 -22.86 -2.44
CA ARG A 139 -23.69 -21.72 -2.60
C ARG A 139 -23.19 -20.70 -3.61
N LYS A 140 -24.13 -19.87 -4.10
CA LYS A 140 -23.75 -18.72 -4.93
C LYS A 140 -22.91 -17.73 -4.10
N GLY A 141 -21.81 -17.23 -4.67
CA GLY A 141 -20.94 -16.25 -4.06
C GLY A 141 -19.47 -16.61 -4.17
N ARG A 142 -18.62 -15.73 -3.62
CA ARG A 142 -17.18 -15.89 -3.61
C ARG A 142 -16.64 -15.67 -2.20
N VAL A 143 -15.53 -16.30 -1.89
CA VAL A 143 -14.77 -16.14 -0.64
C VAL A 143 -13.34 -15.72 -0.96
N PRO A 144 -12.73 -14.80 -0.19
CA PRO A 144 -11.34 -14.44 -0.39
C PRO A 144 -10.42 -15.54 0.11
N ALA A 145 -9.50 -16.00 -0.74
CA ALA A 145 -8.27 -16.63 -0.31
C ALA A 145 -7.22 -15.56 -0.09
N VAL A 146 -6.60 -15.55 1.07
CA VAL A 146 -5.68 -14.48 1.50
C VAL A 146 -4.30 -15.08 1.76
N GLU A 147 -3.29 -14.43 1.22
CA GLU A 147 -1.87 -14.64 1.50
C GLU A 147 -1.37 -13.42 2.28
N VAL A 148 -0.64 -13.64 3.36
CA VAL A 148 -0.04 -12.57 4.17
C VAL A 148 1.45 -12.84 4.29
N MET A 149 2.25 -11.94 3.73
CA MET A 149 3.71 -11.91 3.89
C MET A 149 4.06 -10.80 4.89
N LEU A 150 4.76 -11.14 5.95
CA LEU A 150 5.34 -10.18 6.89
C LEU A 150 6.83 -10.01 6.58
N ASN A 151 7.32 -8.78 6.66
CA ASN A 151 8.74 -8.50 6.43
C ASN A 151 9.60 -8.92 7.63
N SER A 152 9.75 -10.24 7.83
CA SER A 152 10.68 -10.80 8.80
C SER A 152 12.14 -10.54 8.38
N PRO A 153 13.13 -10.71 9.27
CA PRO A 153 14.54 -10.55 8.90
C PRO A 153 14.96 -11.41 7.71
N LEU A 154 14.41 -12.63 7.59
CA LEU A 154 14.67 -13.50 6.45
C LEU A 154 14.10 -12.91 5.16
N ILE A 155 12.84 -12.47 5.19
CA ILE A 155 12.19 -11.85 4.02
C ILE A 155 12.92 -10.57 3.62
N ALA A 156 13.31 -9.74 4.57
CA ALA A 156 14.08 -8.52 4.31
C ALA A 156 15.42 -8.83 3.59
N ASP A 157 16.14 -9.88 4.03
CA ASP A 157 17.38 -10.32 3.38
C ASP A 157 17.14 -10.85 1.96
N LEU A 158 16.08 -11.65 1.75
CA LEU A 158 15.69 -12.14 0.42
C LEU A 158 15.31 -10.98 -0.53
N VAL A 159 14.55 -10.01 -0.04
CA VAL A 159 14.19 -8.81 -0.80
C VAL A 159 15.44 -8.01 -1.16
N PHE A 160 16.32 -7.76 -0.19
CA PHE A 160 17.58 -7.03 -0.40
C PHE A 160 18.46 -7.67 -1.48
N LYS A 161 18.55 -9.01 -1.47
CA LYS A 161 19.30 -9.79 -2.46
C LYS A 161 18.59 -9.93 -3.81
N GLY A 162 17.35 -9.56 -3.92
CA GLY A 162 16.53 -9.75 -5.12
C GLY A 162 16.09 -11.21 -5.35
N ASN A 163 16.20 -12.06 -4.32
CA ASN A 163 15.81 -13.48 -4.38
C ASN A 163 14.29 -13.66 -4.21
N VAL A 164 13.51 -12.94 -5.02
CA VAL A 164 12.04 -12.91 -4.94
C VAL A 164 11.39 -14.31 -5.03
N PRO A 165 11.87 -15.25 -5.87
CA PRO A 165 11.29 -16.59 -5.94
C PRO A 165 11.33 -17.38 -4.62
N GLU A 166 12.36 -17.15 -3.78
CA GLU A 166 12.55 -17.86 -2.52
C GLU A 166 11.63 -17.37 -1.38
N ILE A 167 10.92 -16.27 -1.59
CA ILE A 167 10.00 -15.70 -0.58
C ILE A 167 8.81 -16.63 -0.28
N LYS A 168 8.51 -17.58 -1.17
CA LYS A 168 7.38 -18.50 -1.02
C LYS A 168 7.71 -19.77 -0.26
N ASP A 169 8.95 -20.11 -0.11
CA ASP A 169 9.43 -21.33 0.54
C ASP A 169 9.72 -21.06 2.03
#